data_f94db33ac533c57597a19266d7a4898f
#
_entry.id   f94db33ac533c57597a19266d7a4898f
#
_cell.length_a   1.000
_cell.length_b   1.000
_cell.length_c   1.000
_cell.angle_alpha   90.00
_cell.angle_beta   90.00
_cell.angle_gamma   90.00
#
_symmetry.space_group_name_H-M   'P 1'
#
loop_
_entity.id
_entity.type
_entity.pdbx_description
1 polymer ?
#
loop_
_entity_poly.entity_id
_entity_poly.type
_entity_poly.pdbx_seq_one_letter_code
_entity_poly.pdbx_strand_id
1 'polypeptide(L)'
;MNKITILVATAALCVSTAPAWAGEQVKVVEHPINETTVDIGAKGDSVGDLLTFANPVFNAANTTQIGSDQGYCVRVIVGKSWECIWTILLKSGHITVEGPFFDEGDSVFAITGGTGKYAGAKGSMKLHPRDATPTGYEFTYTLK
;
A
#
# COMPACT_ATOMS: atom_id res chain seq x y z
N MET A 1 5.42 30.74 63.73
CA MET A 1 4.62 29.60 63.17
C MET A 1 4.76 29.63 61.69
N ASN A 2 5.68 28.79 61.12
CA ASN A 2 5.94 28.73 59.69
C ASN A 2 4.95 27.73 59.06
N LYS A 3 4.14 28.20 58.12
CA LYS A 3 3.27 27.33 57.31
C LYS A 3 4.05 26.78 56.15
N ILE A 4 4.29 25.46 56.14
CA ILE A 4 4.88 24.73 55.03
C ILE A 4 3.75 24.44 54.04
N THR A 5 3.81 25.04 52.85
CA THR A 5 2.89 24.73 51.73
C THR A 5 3.52 23.59 50.91
N ILE A 6 2.88 22.41 50.94
CA ILE A 6 3.28 21.25 50.13
C ILE A 6 2.63 21.42 48.76
N LEU A 7 3.43 21.63 47.70
CA LEU A 7 3.00 21.55 46.33
C LEU A 7 2.94 20.06 45.90
N VAL A 8 1.75 19.54 45.65
CA VAL A 8 1.55 18.22 45.05
C VAL A 8 1.61 18.39 43.56
N ALA A 9 2.69 17.95 42.91
CA ALA A 9 2.82 17.90 41.46
C ALA A 9 2.11 16.62 40.94
N THR A 10 0.96 16.77 40.30
CA THR A 10 0.30 15.69 39.57
C THR A 10 0.97 15.48 38.23
N ALA A 11 1.76 14.40 38.11
CA ALA A 11 2.31 13.95 36.84
C ALA A 11 1.16 13.31 35.99
N ALA A 12 0.77 13.96 34.90
CA ALA A 12 -0.14 13.38 33.91
C ALA A 12 0.60 12.29 33.12
N LEU A 13 0.26 11.02 33.32
CA LEU A 13 0.73 9.93 32.47
C LEU A 13 0.04 10.07 31.11
N CYS A 14 0.79 10.48 30.08
CA CYS A 14 0.36 10.34 28.68
C CYS A 14 0.48 8.86 28.29
N VAL A 15 -0.62 8.13 28.33
CA VAL A 15 -0.71 6.79 27.78
C VAL A 15 -0.82 6.93 26.25
N SER A 16 0.28 6.72 25.52
CA SER A 16 0.24 6.60 24.07
C SER A 16 -0.38 5.25 23.70
N THR A 17 -1.62 5.25 23.22
CA THR A 17 -2.25 4.05 22.67
C THR A 17 -1.68 3.80 21.28
N ALA A 18 -1.08 2.62 21.06
CA ALA A 18 -0.70 2.17 19.72
C ALA A 18 -1.96 2.08 18.84
N PRO A 19 -1.87 2.38 17.52
CA PRO A 19 -3.00 2.24 16.62
C PRO A 19 -3.44 0.76 16.53
N ALA A 20 -4.76 0.54 16.38
CA ALA A 20 -5.37 -0.81 16.40
C ALA A 20 -4.87 -1.77 15.30
N TRP A 21 -4.22 -1.25 14.25
CA TRP A 21 -3.65 -2.01 13.13
C TRP A 21 -2.14 -2.26 13.25
N ALA A 22 -1.43 -1.71 14.25
CA ALA A 22 0.02 -1.92 14.42
C ALA A 22 0.33 -3.41 14.60
N GLY A 23 1.23 -3.95 13.75
CA GLY A 23 1.56 -5.37 13.69
C GLY A 23 0.57 -6.23 12.89
N GLU A 24 -0.51 -5.66 12.34
CA GLU A 24 -1.46 -6.38 11.50
C GLU A 24 -0.87 -6.65 10.10
N GLN A 25 -1.21 -7.81 9.54
CA GLN A 25 -1.01 -8.11 8.12
C GLN A 25 -2.34 -8.15 7.38
N VAL A 26 -2.41 -7.43 6.26
CA VAL A 26 -3.53 -7.52 5.31
C VAL A 26 -3.02 -8.22 4.06
N LYS A 27 -3.62 -9.39 3.74
CA LYS A 27 -3.27 -10.18 2.55
C LYS A 27 -4.44 -10.21 1.59
N VAL A 28 -4.17 -9.90 0.33
CA VAL A 28 -5.17 -9.83 -0.72
C VAL A 28 -4.60 -10.33 -2.05
N VAL A 29 -5.48 -10.64 -2.99
CA VAL A 29 -5.14 -10.97 -4.38
C VAL A 29 -5.77 -9.95 -5.31
N GLU A 30 -4.97 -9.30 -6.12
CA GLU A 30 -5.43 -8.41 -7.19
C GLU A 30 -5.56 -9.21 -8.50
N HIS A 31 -6.59 -8.89 -9.30
CA HIS A 31 -6.74 -9.37 -10.67
C HIS A 31 -6.53 -8.23 -11.67
N PRO A 32 -5.41 -8.20 -12.42
CA PRO A 32 -5.05 -7.09 -13.31
C PRO A 32 -5.85 -7.16 -14.62
N ILE A 33 -7.13 -6.79 -14.58
CA ILE A 33 -8.06 -6.87 -15.72
C ILE A 33 -8.51 -5.52 -16.29
N ASN A 34 -8.20 -4.42 -15.60
CA ASN A 34 -8.54 -3.06 -16.03
C ASN A 34 -7.28 -2.18 -15.99
N GLU A 35 -6.43 -2.39 -16.98
CA GLU A 35 -5.15 -1.67 -17.12
C GLU A 35 -5.06 -1.00 -18.48
N THR A 36 -4.42 0.16 -18.53
CA THR A 36 -4.16 0.89 -19.77
C THR A 36 -2.76 1.48 -19.73
N THR A 37 -1.95 1.15 -20.74
CA THR A 37 -0.67 1.80 -20.97
C THR A 37 -0.85 2.93 -21.99
N VAL A 38 -0.40 4.12 -21.63
CA VAL A 38 -0.28 5.27 -22.53
C VAL A 38 1.18 5.36 -22.96
N ASP A 39 1.42 5.10 -24.25
CA ASP A 39 2.72 5.19 -24.91
C ASP A 39 3.09 6.67 -25.09
N ILE A 40 4.10 7.14 -24.37
CA ILE A 40 4.57 8.53 -24.35
C ILE A 40 6.00 8.58 -24.87
N GLY A 41 6.23 9.38 -25.94
CA GLY A 41 7.56 9.54 -26.50
C GLY A 41 7.86 8.57 -27.64
N ALA A 42 8.89 7.73 -27.52
CA ALA A 42 9.25 6.77 -28.53
C ALA A 42 8.27 5.59 -28.51
N LYS A 43 7.81 5.14 -29.68
CA LYS A 43 6.86 4.03 -29.81
C LYS A 43 7.38 2.75 -29.13
N GLY A 44 6.52 2.13 -28.32
CA GLY A 44 6.81 0.92 -27.54
C GLY A 44 7.31 1.25 -26.15
N ASP A 45 7.88 0.27 -25.44
CA ASP A 45 8.34 0.47 -24.07
C ASP A 45 9.42 1.56 -23.98
N SER A 46 9.06 2.71 -23.41
CA SER A 46 9.93 3.88 -23.31
C SER A 46 9.83 4.58 -21.95
N VAL A 47 10.90 5.30 -21.58
CA VAL A 47 10.91 6.09 -20.34
C VAL A 47 9.82 7.16 -20.42
N GLY A 48 9.00 7.23 -19.37
CA GLY A 48 7.89 8.17 -19.27
C GLY A 48 6.52 7.58 -19.64
N ASP A 49 6.46 6.34 -20.19
CA ASP A 49 5.18 5.66 -20.42
C ASP A 49 4.40 5.57 -19.12
N LEU A 50 3.08 5.73 -19.24
CA LEU A 50 2.17 5.74 -18.11
C LEU A 50 1.28 4.49 -18.14
N LEU A 51 1.32 3.70 -17.07
CA LEU A 51 0.37 2.64 -16.81
C LEU A 51 -0.67 3.16 -15.81
N THR A 52 -1.95 3.04 -16.14
CA THR A 52 -3.06 3.34 -15.23
C THR A 52 -3.90 2.10 -15.01
N PHE A 53 -4.43 1.91 -13.82
CA PHE A 53 -5.24 0.75 -13.50
C PHE A 53 -6.29 1.01 -12.43
N ALA A 54 -7.33 0.18 -12.45
CA ALA A 54 -8.37 0.11 -11.42
C ALA A 54 -8.90 -1.33 -11.38
N ASN A 55 -8.33 -2.15 -10.51
CA ASN A 55 -8.52 -3.60 -10.51
C ASN A 55 -9.36 -4.10 -9.33
N PRO A 56 -10.09 -5.21 -9.46
CA PRO A 56 -10.75 -5.87 -8.35
C PRO A 56 -9.73 -6.58 -7.44
N VAL A 57 -9.98 -6.51 -6.14
CA VAL A 57 -9.16 -7.12 -5.11
C VAL A 57 -9.97 -8.15 -4.33
N PHE A 58 -9.41 -9.35 -4.19
CA PHE A 58 -10.01 -10.50 -3.55
C PHE A 58 -9.35 -10.79 -2.19
N ASN A 59 -10.02 -11.58 -1.36
CA ASN A 59 -9.46 -12.08 -0.10
C ASN A 59 -8.22 -12.97 -0.36
N ALA A 60 -7.44 -13.27 0.69
CA ALA A 60 -6.23 -14.09 0.60
C ALA A 60 -6.45 -15.48 -0.02
N ALA A 61 -7.66 -16.04 0.12
CA ALA A 61 -8.04 -17.31 -0.50
C ALA A 61 -8.44 -17.19 -1.98
N ASN A 62 -8.48 -15.96 -2.51
CA ASN A 62 -8.89 -15.65 -3.89
C ASN A 62 -10.30 -16.13 -4.25
N THR A 63 -11.25 -16.08 -3.31
CA THR A 63 -12.61 -16.60 -3.48
C THR A 63 -13.68 -15.53 -3.47
N THR A 64 -13.43 -14.38 -2.85
CA THR A 64 -14.43 -13.33 -2.65
C THR A 64 -13.79 -11.96 -2.89
N GLN A 65 -14.39 -11.16 -3.77
CA GLN A 65 -13.98 -9.78 -3.96
C GLN A 65 -14.29 -8.98 -2.68
N ILE A 66 -13.29 -8.30 -2.15
CA ILE A 66 -13.38 -7.54 -0.89
C ILE A 66 -13.11 -6.04 -1.06
N GLY A 67 -12.71 -5.63 -2.27
CA GLY A 67 -12.39 -4.25 -2.58
C GLY A 67 -11.92 -4.09 -4.01
N SER A 68 -11.22 -3.02 -4.24
CA SER A 68 -10.51 -2.71 -5.48
C SER A 68 -9.22 -1.98 -5.15
N ASP A 69 -8.37 -1.81 -6.13
CA ASP A 69 -7.30 -0.82 -6.08
C ASP A 69 -7.38 0.12 -7.29
N GLN A 70 -6.66 1.20 -7.21
CA GLN A 70 -6.49 2.13 -8.32
C GLN A 70 -5.19 2.89 -8.18
N GLY A 71 -4.54 3.15 -9.30
CA GLY A 71 -3.29 3.88 -9.30
C GLY A 71 -2.70 4.05 -10.68
N TYR A 72 -1.44 4.42 -10.66
CA TYR A 72 -0.65 4.59 -11.87
C TYR A 72 0.82 4.30 -11.60
N CYS A 73 1.55 4.00 -12.69
CA CYS A 73 2.98 3.84 -12.71
C CYS A 73 3.59 4.62 -13.88
N VAL A 74 4.81 5.09 -13.71
CA VAL A 74 5.62 5.69 -14.78
C VAL A 74 6.79 4.78 -15.06
N ARG A 75 7.05 4.46 -16.34
CA ARG A 75 8.22 3.69 -16.75
C ARG A 75 9.50 4.48 -16.47
N VAL A 76 10.36 3.97 -15.60
CA VAL A 76 11.63 4.60 -15.22
C VAL A 76 12.81 3.93 -15.89
N ILE A 77 12.83 2.58 -15.92
CA ILE A 77 13.87 1.80 -16.56
C ILE A 77 13.23 0.80 -17.51
N VAL A 78 13.41 1.02 -18.83
CA VAL A 78 12.87 0.17 -19.89
C VAL A 78 13.23 -1.30 -19.67
N GLY A 79 12.23 -2.20 -19.72
CA GLY A 79 12.37 -3.63 -19.51
C GLY A 79 12.83 -4.03 -18.11
N LYS A 80 12.68 -3.15 -17.09
CA LYS A 80 13.10 -3.47 -15.73
C LYS A 80 12.13 -3.00 -14.65
N SER A 81 11.74 -1.71 -14.65
CA SER A 81 10.94 -1.17 -13.55
C SER A 81 10.13 0.06 -13.90
N TRP A 82 9.05 0.21 -13.14
CA TRP A 82 8.18 1.36 -13.06
C TRP A 82 8.28 1.98 -11.67
N GLU A 83 8.01 3.26 -11.55
CA GLU A 83 7.72 3.89 -10.27
C GLU A 83 6.22 4.05 -10.14
N CYS A 84 5.64 3.52 -9.07
CA CYS A 84 4.19 3.40 -8.91
C CYS A 84 3.68 4.03 -7.63
N ILE A 85 2.45 4.52 -7.70
CA ILE A 85 1.63 4.86 -6.54
C ILE A 85 0.21 4.33 -6.74
N TRP A 86 -0.34 3.63 -5.74
CA TRP A 86 -1.74 3.22 -5.76
C TRP A 86 -2.37 3.13 -4.38
N THR A 87 -3.68 3.04 -4.37
CA THR A 87 -4.48 2.92 -3.15
C THR A 87 -5.37 1.70 -3.25
N ILE A 88 -5.28 0.81 -2.25
CA ILE A 88 -6.27 -0.25 -2.04
C ILE A 88 -7.48 0.32 -1.30
N LEU A 89 -8.67 0.04 -1.82
CA LEU A 89 -9.96 0.53 -1.36
C LEU A 89 -10.73 -0.63 -0.69
N LEU A 90 -10.64 -0.72 0.63
CA LEU A 90 -11.35 -1.73 1.42
C LEU A 90 -12.53 -1.09 2.15
N LYS A 91 -13.52 -1.90 2.55
CA LYS A 91 -14.71 -1.42 3.28
C LYS A 91 -14.37 -0.69 4.59
N SER A 92 -13.30 -1.10 5.27
CA SER A 92 -12.87 -0.53 6.56
C SER A 92 -11.98 0.70 6.44
N GLY A 93 -11.50 1.03 5.25
CA GLY A 93 -10.57 2.13 4.99
C GLY A 93 -9.62 1.80 3.85
N HIS A 94 -8.79 2.76 3.49
CA HIS A 94 -7.87 2.68 2.37
C HIS A 94 -6.43 2.65 2.85
N ILE A 95 -5.53 2.02 2.06
CA ILE A 95 -4.08 2.05 2.30
C ILE A 95 -3.42 2.50 1.00
N THR A 96 -2.54 3.50 1.06
CA THR A 96 -1.76 3.98 -0.08
C THR A 96 -0.34 3.45 0.02
N VAL A 97 0.21 3.02 -1.12
CA VAL A 97 1.60 2.55 -1.26
C VAL A 97 2.30 3.26 -2.41
N GLU A 98 3.61 3.37 -2.30
CA GLU A 98 4.48 4.00 -3.28
C GLU A 98 5.82 3.28 -3.35
N GLY A 99 6.38 3.13 -4.57
CA GLY A 99 7.68 2.53 -4.79
C GLY A 99 7.84 1.82 -6.12
N PRO A 100 8.98 1.14 -6.33
CA PRO A 100 9.28 0.46 -7.58
C PRO A 100 8.45 -0.82 -7.78
N PHE A 101 7.87 -0.95 -8.97
CA PHE A 101 7.35 -2.20 -9.51
C PHE A 101 8.35 -2.76 -10.51
N PHE A 102 8.84 -3.96 -10.26
CA PHE A 102 9.77 -4.65 -11.14
C PHE A 102 9.03 -5.54 -12.14
N ASP A 103 9.49 -5.55 -13.39
CA ASP A 103 8.91 -6.39 -14.46
C ASP A 103 9.04 -7.89 -14.14
N GLU A 104 10.03 -8.26 -13.32
CA GLU A 104 10.28 -9.64 -12.90
C GLU A 104 10.46 -9.74 -11.39
N GLY A 105 9.89 -10.80 -10.80
CA GLY A 105 10.04 -11.12 -9.39
C GLY A 105 9.17 -10.28 -8.46
N ASP A 106 9.55 -10.25 -7.19
CA ASP A 106 8.84 -9.53 -6.15
C ASP A 106 9.19 -8.04 -6.15
N SER A 107 8.19 -7.24 -5.78
CA SER A 107 8.37 -5.80 -5.54
C SER A 107 7.98 -5.45 -4.11
N VAL A 108 8.64 -4.45 -3.53
CA VAL A 108 8.33 -3.98 -2.17
C VAL A 108 8.10 -2.48 -2.20
N PHE A 109 6.95 -2.07 -1.65
CA PHE A 109 6.48 -0.71 -1.61
C PHE A 109 6.44 -0.18 -0.18
N ALA A 110 6.66 1.10 0.00
CA ALA A 110 6.39 1.77 1.26
C ALA A 110 4.89 2.00 1.41
N ILE A 111 4.33 1.76 2.61
CA ILE A 111 3.00 2.24 2.97
C ILE A 111 3.17 3.71 3.37
N THR A 112 2.61 4.62 2.56
CA THR A 112 2.75 6.06 2.71
C THR A 112 1.58 6.73 3.43
N GLY A 113 0.49 5.99 3.63
CA GLY A 113 -0.66 6.47 4.39
C GLY A 113 -1.87 5.56 4.32
N GLY A 114 -2.96 6.03 4.91
CA GLY A 114 -4.24 5.34 4.88
C GLY A 114 -5.37 6.18 5.47
N THR A 115 -6.59 5.69 5.34
CA THR A 115 -7.81 6.32 5.84
C THR A 115 -8.67 5.32 6.62
N GLY A 116 -9.72 5.80 7.31
CA GLY A 116 -10.60 4.93 8.08
C GLY A 116 -9.84 4.14 9.15
N LYS A 117 -10.03 2.81 9.18
CA LYS A 117 -9.30 1.92 10.09
C LYS A 117 -7.78 2.10 9.97
N TYR A 118 -7.27 2.45 8.79
CA TYR A 118 -5.84 2.53 8.47
C TYR A 118 -5.27 3.96 8.54
N ALA A 119 -5.99 4.91 9.15
CA ALA A 119 -5.51 6.29 9.30
C ALA A 119 -4.13 6.32 9.98
N GLY A 120 -3.15 6.97 9.32
CA GLY A 120 -1.77 7.05 9.79
C GLY A 120 -0.92 5.79 9.58
N ALA A 121 -1.41 4.81 8.80
CA ALA A 121 -0.69 3.58 8.49
C ALA A 121 0.70 3.84 7.91
N LYS A 122 1.66 3.03 8.35
CA LYS A 122 3.05 2.96 7.90
C LYS A 122 3.46 1.49 7.77
N GLY A 123 4.56 1.23 7.10
CA GLY A 123 5.10 -0.11 6.95
C GLY A 123 5.49 -0.41 5.52
N SER A 124 5.29 -1.65 5.08
CA SER A 124 5.62 -2.08 3.73
C SER A 124 4.52 -2.97 3.15
N MET A 125 4.43 -2.98 1.84
CA MET A 125 3.62 -3.93 1.09
C MET A 125 4.52 -4.71 0.15
N LYS A 126 4.44 -6.03 0.20
CA LYS A 126 5.10 -6.94 -0.75
C LYS A 126 4.10 -7.34 -1.82
N LEU A 127 4.47 -7.16 -3.08
CA LEU A 127 3.79 -7.67 -4.27
C LEU A 127 4.53 -8.92 -4.74
N HIS A 128 3.80 -10.01 -4.98
CA HIS A 128 4.31 -11.26 -5.51
C HIS A 128 3.46 -11.72 -6.70
N PRO A 129 4.04 -11.90 -7.91
CA PRO A 129 3.33 -12.52 -9.04
C PRO A 129 2.94 -13.96 -8.71
N ARG A 130 1.69 -14.36 -8.96
CA ARG A 130 1.22 -15.71 -8.62
C ARG A 130 1.71 -16.79 -9.58
N ASP A 131 2.04 -16.41 -10.80
CA ASP A 131 2.51 -17.30 -11.87
C ASP A 131 3.44 -16.55 -12.83
N ALA A 132 4.02 -17.28 -13.80
CA ALA A 132 4.98 -16.72 -14.76
C ALA A 132 4.35 -15.74 -15.77
N THR A 133 3.03 -15.83 -15.98
CA THR A 133 2.24 -14.86 -16.76
C THR A 133 1.13 -14.41 -15.84
N PRO A 134 1.35 -13.36 -15.04
CA PRO A 134 0.52 -13.09 -13.90
C PRO A 134 -0.95 -12.86 -14.28
N THR A 135 -1.80 -13.80 -13.84
CA THR A 135 -3.26 -13.65 -13.85
C THR A 135 -3.75 -13.03 -12.53
N GLY A 136 -2.82 -12.77 -11.60
CA GLY A 136 -3.05 -12.12 -10.34
C GLY A 136 -1.77 -11.87 -9.58
N TYR A 137 -1.82 -10.88 -8.69
CA TYR A 137 -0.75 -10.52 -7.79
C TYR A 137 -1.18 -10.71 -6.33
N GLU A 138 -0.31 -11.28 -5.51
CA GLU A 138 -0.50 -11.32 -4.06
C GLU A 138 0.10 -10.09 -3.42
N PHE A 139 -0.72 -9.31 -2.70
CA PHE A 139 -0.26 -8.19 -1.89
C PHE A 139 -0.29 -8.57 -0.42
N THR A 140 0.85 -8.41 0.25
CA THR A 140 0.97 -8.56 1.70
C THR A 140 1.37 -7.23 2.32
N TYR A 141 0.40 -6.52 2.90
CA TYR A 141 0.63 -5.30 3.67
C TYR A 141 1.06 -5.68 5.09
N THR A 142 2.18 -5.15 5.56
CA THR A 142 2.67 -5.28 6.94
C THR A 142 2.67 -3.91 7.60
N LEU A 143 1.72 -3.70 8.52
CA LEU A 143 1.48 -2.43 9.19
C LEU A 143 2.34 -2.28 10.46
N LYS A 144 2.87 -1.06 10.72
CA LYS A 144 3.76 -0.74 11.85
C LYS A 144 3.25 0.47 12.62
#